data_173d8eb6ad64dc0d4f17cc7733bb535f
#
_entry.id   173d8eb6ad64dc0d4f17cc7733bb535f
#
_cell.length_a   1.000
_cell.length_b   1.000
_cell.length_c   1.000
_cell.angle_alpha   90.00
_cell.angle_beta   90.00
_cell.angle_gamma   90.00
#
_symmetry.space_group_name_H-M   'P 1'
#
loop_
_entity.id
_entity.type
_entity.pdbx_description
1 polymer ?
#
loop_
_entity_poly.entity_id
_entity_poly.type
_entity_poly.pdbx_seq_one_letter_code
_entity_poly.pdbx_strand_id
1 'polypeptide(L)'
;MSDRGTSTVELDVLLRGADLGGLLMLDTALVLAEHRSNARPSSPRRAGSVLWSDREFLRLQGDAPQFPMAVIDFARTSFPDHAAWHLQISGSLDSATMGSLLLLVNERNTVTTTAFENAGKPRPVDRIVLSAVYADAARIMIEHALSNEDFAEDSDFPEGSLGATMLSLFDQLFPGQSTTDIRLRQRQSPALFASDLQAAVKIFEVS
;
A
#
# COMPACT_ATOMS: atom_id res chain seq x y z
N MET A 1 -25.79 21.87 -34.35
CA MET A 1 -25.25 20.91 -33.36
C MET A 1 -23.80 20.66 -33.73
N SER A 2 -22.87 21.30 -33.04
CA SER A 2 -21.44 21.14 -33.33
C SER A 2 -20.93 19.87 -32.65
N ASP A 3 -20.45 18.98 -33.45
CA ASP A 3 -19.77 17.75 -33.07
C ASP A 3 -18.54 18.15 -32.20
N ARG A 4 -18.58 17.85 -30.91
CA ARG A 4 -17.42 18.00 -30.02
C ARG A 4 -16.53 16.79 -30.23
N GLY A 5 -15.68 16.86 -31.24
CA GLY A 5 -14.64 15.86 -31.45
C GLY A 5 -13.84 15.68 -30.17
N THR A 6 -13.88 14.47 -29.61
CA THR A 6 -13.02 14.09 -28.50
C THR A 6 -11.59 14.04 -29.03
N SER A 7 -10.73 14.93 -28.56
CA SER A 7 -9.31 14.93 -28.90
C SER A 7 -8.57 14.07 -27.87
N THR A 8 -7.97 12.98 -28.33
CA THR A 8 -7.12 12.11 -27.49
C THR A 8 -5.67 12.50 -27.75
N VAL A 9 -4.91 12.69 -26.65
CA VAL A 9 -3.47 12.88 -26.71
C VAL A 9 -2.83 11.63 -26.15
N GLU A 10 -1.98 11.00 -26.91
CA GLU A 10 -1.20 9.81 -26.50
C GLU A 10 0.23 10.28 -26.22
N LEU A 11 0.79 9.83 -25.10
CA LEU A 11 2.15 10.13 -24.68
C LEU A 11 2.86 8.81 -24.36
N ASP A 12 3.87 8.47 -25.16
CA ASP A 12 4.71 7.30 -24.95
C ASP A 12 6.00 7.70 -24.22
N VAL A 13 6.26 7.08 -23.07
CA VAL A 13 7.50 7.27 -22.32
C VAL A 13 8.21 5.94 -22.17
N LEU A 14 9.40 5.81 -22.77
CA LEU A 14 10.22 4.61 -22.69
C LEU A 14 11.15 4.70 -21.48
N LEU A 15 10.95 3.79 -20.50
CA LEU A 15 11.80 3.65 -19.32
C LEU A 15 12.60 2.35 -19.39
N ARG A 16 13.87 2.38 -18.98
CA ARG A 16 14.71 1.18 -18.98
C ARG A 16 14.40 0.32 -17.75
N GLY A 17 14.00 -0.93 -17.95
CA GLY A 17 13.65 -1.84 -16.85
C GLY A 17 14.77 -2.09 -15.84
N ALA A 18 16.04 -1.96 -16.25
CA ALA A 18 17.19 -2.09 -15.35
C ALA A 18 17.33 -0.95 -14.32
N ASP A 19 16.71 0.20 -14.61
CA ASP A 19 16.75 1.39 -13.74
C ASP A 19 15.48 1.50 -12.85
N LEU A 20 14.60 0.51 -12.96
CA LEU A 20 13.27 0.53 -12.35
C LEU A 20 13.09 -0.65 -11.40
N GLY A 21 12.64 -0.37 -10.19
CA GLY A 21 12.30 -1.40 -9.20
C GLY A 21 11.18 -0.93 -8.28
N GLY A 22 10.31 -1.83 -7.85
CA GLY A 22 9.27 -1.55 -6.89
C GLY A 22 8.05 -0.86 -7.48
N LEU A 23 7.79 0.38 -7.13
CA LEU A 23 6.62 1.15 -7.54
C LEU A 23 7.02 2.34 -8.40
N LEU A 24 6.46 2.44 -9.60
CA LEU A 24 6.56 3.62 -10.45
C LEU A 24 5.37 4.54 -10.15
N MET A 25 5.64 5.75 -9.72
CA MET A 25 4.64 6.79 -9.55
C MET A 25 4.62 7.67 -10.80
N LEU A 26 3.47 7.73 -11.47
CA LEU A 26 3.24 8.55 -12.64
C LEU A 26 2.43 9.78 -12.26
N ASP A 27 3.06 10.93 -12.24
CA ASP A 27 2.39 12.24 -12.08
C ASP A 27 2.14 12.84 -13.45
N THR A 28 0.89 12.90 -13.87
CA THR A 28 0.48 13.52 -15.14
C THR A 28 -0.18 14.86 -14.87
N ALA A 29 0.27 15.90 -15.55
CA ALA A 29 -0.34 17.22 -15.44
C ALA A 29 -0.59 17.85 -16.80
N LEU A 30 -1.80 18.35 -17.01
CA LEU A 30 -2.12 19.20 -18.13
C LEU A 30 -1.91 20.65 -17.71
N VAL A 31 -0.99 21.35 -18.36
CA VAL A 31 -0.67 22.73 -18.03
C VAL A 31 -1.01 23.65 -19.21
N LEU A 32 -1.38 24.87 -18.90
CA LEU A 32 -1.63 25.89 -19.91
C LEU A 32 -0.28 26.32 -20.52
N ALA A 33 -0.09 26.07 -21.82
CA ALA A 33 1.17 26.34 -22.50
C ALA A 33 1.41 27.88 -22.68
N GLU A 34 0.36 28.66 -22.97
CA GLU A 34 0.47 30.06 -23.28
C GLU A 34 -0.54 30.92 -22.48
N HIS A 35 -0.22 32.22 -22.33
CA HIS A 35 -1.12 33.17 -21.69
C HIS A 35 -2.38 33.38 -22.52
N ARG A 36 -3.58 33.29 -21.89
CA ARG A 36 -4.88 33.58 -22.53
C ARG A 36 -5.45 34.91 -22.08
N SER A 37 -5.41 35.91 -22.94
CA SER A 37 -5.97 37.25 -22.66
C SER A 37 -7.51 37.26 -22.64
N ASN A 38 -8.18 36.40 -23.42
CA ASN A 38 -9.65 36.36 -23.58
C ASN A 38 -10.33 35.18 -22.83
N ALA A 39 -9.74 34.69 -21.74
CA ALA A 39 -10.33 33.62 -20.96
C ALA A 39 -11.50 34.14 -20.08
N ARG A 40 -12.48 33.26 -19.79
CA ARG A 40 -13.57 33.56 -18.85
C ARG A 40 -12.99 33.93 -17.47
N PRO A 41 -13.68 34.77 -16.65
CA PRO A 41 -13.15 35.27 -15.37
C PRO A 41 -12.66 34.17 -14.42
N SER A 42 -13.29 32.98 -14.43
CA SER A 42 -12.96 31.82 -13.60
C SER A 42 -11.99 30.82 -14.23
N SER A 43 -11.49 31.10 -15.45
CA SER A 43 -10.59 30.17 -16.14
C SER A 43 -9.13 30.55 -15.90
N PRO A 44 -8.21 29.56 -15.81
CA PRO A 44 -6.76 29.81 -15.74
C PRO A 44 -6.28 30.61 -16.95
N ARG A 45 -5.44 31.63 -16.71
CA ARG A 45 -4.97 32.56 -17.77
C ARG A 45 -3.46 32.55 -17.94
N ARG A 46 -2.72 32.19 -16.91
CA ARG A 46 -1.24 32.25 -16.95
C ARG A 46 -0.67 30.97 -17.55
N ALA A 47 0.33 31.08 -18.39
CA ALA A 47 1.15 29.97 -18.79
C ALA A 47 1.72 29.26 -17.56
N GLY A 48 1.77 27.90 -17.57
CA GLY A 48 2.16 27.07 -16.44
C GLY A 48 1.04 26.79 -15.42
N SER A 49 -0.17 27.38 -15.57
CA SER A 49 -1.30 26.99 -14.71
C SER A 49 -1.71 25.57 -14.95
N VAL A 50 -1.80 24.75 -13.90
CA VAL A 50 -2.27 23.37 -13.96
C VAL A 50 -3.78 23.39 -14.21
N LEU A 51 -4.19 22.73 -15.29
CA LEU A 51 -5.59 22.60 -15.72
C LEU A 51 -6.21 21.30 -15.22
N TRP A 52 -5.38 20.26 -15.12
CA TRP A 52 -5.74 18.94 -14.65
C TRP A 52 -4.46 18.23 -14.19
N SER A 53 -4.57 17.39 -13.19
CA SER A 53 -3.49 16.50 -12.75
C SER A 53 -4.06 15.17 -12.30
N ASP A 54 -3.30 14.12 -12.56
CA ASP A 54 -3.60 12.77 -12.13
C ASP A 54 -2.33 12.11 -11.62
N ARG A 55 -2.50 11.19 -10.67
CA ARG A 55 -1.40 10.41 -10.12
C ARG A 55 -1.78 8.95 -10.15
N GLU A 56 -1.01 8.16 -10.87
CA GLU A 56 -1.16 6.72 -10.95
C GLU A 56 0.09 6.02 -10.38
N PHE A 57 -0.14 4.86 -9.80
CA PHE A 57 0.92 4.01 -9.29
C PHE A 57 0.95 2.75 -10.14
N LEU A 58 2.07 2.53 -10.82
CA LEU A 58 2.32 1.32 -11.59
C LEU A 58 3.37 0.48 -10.87
N ARG A 59 3.01 -0.74 -10.54
CA ARG A 59 3.95 -1.67 -9.95
C ARG A 59 4.82 -2.31 -11.03
N LEU A 60 6.13 -2.31 -10.78
CA LEU A 60 7.12 -2.96 -11.62
C LEU A 60 7.45 -4.32 -10.99
N GLN A 61 7.19 -5.41 -11.72
CA GLN A 61 7.55 -6.76 -11.28
C GLN A 61 9.07 -6.92 -11.34
N GLY A 62 9.71 -7.04 -10.16
CA GLY A 62 11.03 -7.65 -10.04
C GLY A 62 10.89 -9.14 -9.72
N ASP A 63 11.93 -9.93 -9.93
CA ASP A 63 11.96 -11.40 -9.77
C ASP A 63 11.74 -11.95 -8.34
N ALA A 64 11.43 -11.09 -7.37
CA ALA A 64 11.10 -11.50 -6.00
C ALA A 64 9.69 -11.03 -5.63
N PRO A 65 8.91 -11.82 -4.87
CA PRO A 65 7.62 -11.40 -4.33
C PRO A 65 7.87 -10.29 -3.29
N GLN A 66 7.93 -9.05 -3.75
CA GLN A 66 8.10 -7.91 -2.86
C GLN A 66 6.73 -7.41 -2.42
N PHE A 67 6.59 -7.19 -1.12
CA PHE A 67 5.42 -6.51 -0.56
C PHE A 67 5.32 -5.12 -1.20
N PRO A 68 4.15 -4.74 -1.77
CA PRO A 68 4.01 -3.45 -2.44
C PRO A 68 4.25 -2.31 -1.46
N MET A 69 5.23 -1.46 -1.75
CA MET A 69 5.55 -0.34 -0.89
C MET A 69 5.87 0.93 -1.67
N ALA A 70 5.59 2.08 -1.07
CA ALA A 70 5.98 3.40 -1.57
C ALA A 70 6.44 4.29 -0.43
N VAL A 71 7.44 5.13 -0.70
CA VAL A 71 7.89 6.18 0.22
C VAL A 71 7.26 7.49 -0.22
N ILE A 72 6.50 8.14 0.68
CA ILE A 72 5.77 9.38 0.41
C ILE A 72 5.85 10.35 1.58
N ASP A 73 5.72 11.65 1.32
CA ASP A 73 5.62 12.67 2.38
C ASP A 73 4.19 12.72 2.95
N PHE A 74 3.99 12.22 4.17
CA PHE A 74 2.67 12.17 4.82
C PHE A 74 2.09 13.58 5.08
N ALA A 75 2.90 14.62 5.23
CA ALA A 75 2.41 15.99 5.36
C ALA A 75 1.70 16.52 4.10
N ARG A 76 1.82 15.80 2.97
CA ARG A 76 1.10 16.12 1.71
C ARG A 76 -0.11 15.22 1.47
N THR A 77 -0.50 14.48 2.48
CA THR A 77 -1.61 13.51 2.42
C THR A 77 -2.61 13.80 3.54
N SER A 78 -3.62 12.96 3.67
CA SER A 78 -4.54 12.98 4.82
C SER A 78 -4.04 12.14 6.01
N PHE A 79 -2.88 11.50 5.91
CA PHE A 79 -2.31 10.71 6.99
C PHE A 79 -1.72 11.60 8.08
N PRO A 80 -1.64 11.12 9.34
CA PRO A 80 -0.97 11.86 10.41
C PRO A 80 0.51 12.09 10.07
N ASP A 81 0.98 13.33 10.14
CA ASP A 81 2.33 13.76 9.74
C ASP A 81 3.46 12.97 10.42
N HIS A 82 3.22 12.51 11.66
CA HIS A 82 4.21 11.80 12.47
C HIS A 82 4.08 10.27 12.41
N ALA A 83 3.10 9.72 11.69
CA ALA A 83 3.04 8.29 11.47
C ALA A 83 4.25 7.84 10.63
N ALA A 84 4.88 6.73 11.01
CA ALA A 84 6.06 6.23 10.33
C ALA A 84 5.71 5.41 9.07
N TRP A 85 4.58 4.73 9.08
CA TRP A 85 4.03 3.94 7.96
C TRP A 85 2.51 3.89 8.04
N HIS A 86 1.90 3.47 6.93
CA HIS A 86 0.48 3.15 6.81
C HIS A 86 0.31 1.98 5.86
N LEU A 87 -0.42 0.94 6.27
CA LEU A 87 -0.81 -0.13 5.38
C LEU A 87 -2.18 0.18 4.80
N GLN A 88 -2.20 0.45 3.51
CA GLN A 88 -3.43 0.62 2.76
C GLN A 88 -3.92 -0.73 2.27
N ILE A 89 -5.18 -1.05 2.59
CA ILE A 89 -5.89 -2.23 2.08
C ILE A 89 -7.10 -1.73 1.32
N SER A 90 -7.29 -2.20 0.08
CA SER A 90 -8.37 -1.78 -0.81
C SER A 90 -8.92 -2.95 -1.60
N GLY A 91 -10.15 -2.81 -2.10
CA GLY A 91 -10.81 -3.87 -2.87
C GLY A 91 -11.51 -4.91 -2.01
N SER A 92 -11.98 -5.99 -2.64
CA SER A 92 -12.60 -7.16 -2.00
C SER A 92 -11.56 -8.25 -1.73
N LEU A 93 -11.94 -9.27 -0.97
CA LEU A 93 -11.08 -10.44 -0.71
C LEU A 93 -10.72 -11.20 -1.99
N ASP A 94 -11.54 -11.12 -3.04
CA ASP A 94 -11.27 -11.75 -4.35
C ASP A 94 -10.34 -10.93 -5.24
N SER A 95 -10.06 -9.68 -4.88
CA SER A 95 -9.18 -8.81 -5.65
C SER A 95 -7.74 -9.29 -5.58
N ALA A 96 -6.96 -9.07 -6.66
CA ALA A 96 -5.54 -9.43 -6.68
C ALA A 96 -4.78 -8.72 -5.54
N THR A 97 -4.03 -9.46 -4.73
CA THR A 97 -3.25 -8.96 -3.59
C THR A 97 -2.39 -7.77 -3.96
N MET A 98 -1.74 -7.86 -5.12
CA MET A 98 -0.77 -6.88 -5.58
C MET A 98 -1.37 -5.50 -5.91
N GLY A 99 -2.66 -5.44 -6.22
CA GLY A 99 -3.40 -4.19 -6.41
C GLY A 99 -4.15 -3.73 -5.16
N SER A 100 -4.25 -4.61 -4.16
CA SER A 100 -5.10 -4.40 -2.97
C SER A 100 -4.32 -4.03 -1.72
N LEU A 101 -3.03 -4.34 -1.66
CA LEU A 101 -2.14 -4.01 -0.55
C LEU A 101 -1.08 -3.00 -0.99
N LEU A 102 -0.85 -1.98 -0.16
CA LEU A 102 0.24 -1.02 -0.36
C LEU A 102 0.75 -0.53 1.00
N LEU A 103 2.01 -0.80 1.30
CA LEU A 103 2.68 -0.24 2.46
C LEU A 103 3.24 1.15 2.10
N LEU A 104 2.71 2.17 2.72
CA LEU A 104 3.21 3.54 2.60
C LEU A 104 4.18 3.83 3.75
N VAL A 105 5.38 4.28 3.43
CA VAL A 105 6.41 4.67 4.39
C VAL A 105 6.56 6.18 4.34
N ASN A 106 6.55 6.83 5.51
CA ASN A 106 6.69 8.27 5.59
C ASN A 106 8.13 8.70 5.29
N GLU A 107 8.33 9.46 4.21
CA GLU A 107 9.63 10.01 3.80
C GLU A 107 10.34 10.75 4.93
N ARG A 108 9.59 11.43 5.81
CA ARG A 108 10.14 12.21 6.93
C ARG A 108 10.63 11.34 8.09
N ASN A 109 10.26 10.06 8.14
CA ASN A 109 10.76 9.13 9.13
C ASN A 109 12.03 8.44 8.61
N THR A 110 13.18 9.10 8.79
CA THR A 110 14.47 8.63 8.29
C THR A 110 14.89 7.28 8.86
N VAL A 111 14.42 6.92 10.04
CA VAL A 111 14.74 5.62 10.66
C VAL A 111 14.07 4.49 9.86
N THR A 112 12.80 4.66 9.52
CA THR A 112 12.05 3.66 8.76
C THR A 112 12.51 3.62 7.30
N THR A 113 12.69 4.76 6.64
CA THR A 113 13.16 4.80 5.24
C THR A 113 14.54 4.16 5.10
N THR A 114 15.47 4.48 5.99
CA THR A 114 16.82 3.87 5.99
C THR A 114 16.77 2.35 6.22
N ALA A 115 15.88 1.87 7.09
CA ALA A 115 15.72 0.43 7.31
C ALA A 115 15.26 -0.29 6.03
N PHE A 116 14.34 0.29 5.26
CA PHE A 116 13.90 -0.26 3.98
C PHE A 116 14.98 -0.16 2.89
N GLU A 117 15.72 0.94 2.82
CA GLU A 117 16.86 1.08 1.91
C GLU A 117 17.92 0.00 2.15
N ASN A 118 18.14 -0.35 3.42
CA ASN A 118 19.09 -1.37 3.83
C ASN A 118 18.52 -2.81 3.84
N ALA A 119 17.28 -3.04 3.43
CA ALA A 119 16.58 -4.33 3.59
C ALA A 119 17.34 -5.52 2.96
N GLY A 120 18.13 -5.30 1.89
CA GLY A 120 18.98 -6.32 1.29
C GLY A 120 20.18 -6.74 2.15
N LYS A 121 20.65 -5.87 3.08
CA LYS A 121 21.72 -6.15 4.03
C LYS A 121 21.51 -5.34 5.32
N PRO A 122 20.49 -5.67 6.11
CA PRO A 122 20.05 -4.85 7.22
C PRO A 122 21.03 -4.90 8.40
N ARG A 123 21.29 -3.74 9.00
CA ARG A 123 21.99 -3.60 10.28
C ARG A 123 21.09 -4.11 11.42
N PRO A 124 21.60 -4.37 12.62
CA PRO A 124 20.75 -4.79 13.75
C PRO A 124 19.57 -3.86 14.02
N VAL A 125 19.76 -2.55 13.97
CA VAL A 125 18.69 -1.57 14.15
C VAL A 125 17.65 -1.65 13.02
N ASP A 126 18.09 -1.83 11.77
CA ASP A 126 17.20 -1.93 10.62
C ASP A 126 16.31 -3.18 10.74
N ARG A 127 16.85 -4.31 11.22
CA ARG A 127 16.08 -5.54 11.48
C ARG A 127 14.97 -5.31 12.51
N ILE A 128 15.25 -4.59 13.58
CA ILE A 128 14.24 -4.25 14.60
C ILE A 128 13.12 -3.42 13.98
N VAL A 129 13.46 -2.39 13.20
CA VAL A 129 12.47 -1.53 12.53
C VAL A 129 11.63 -2.33 11.54
N LEU A 130 12.26 -3.10 10.64
CA LEU A 130 11.56 -3.94 9.66
C LEU A 130 10.66 -4.96 10.34
N SER A 131 11.14 -5.62 11.41
CA SER A 131 10.34 -6.56 12.21
C SER A 131 9.10 -5.88 12.79
N ALA A 132 9.24 -4.68 13.33
CA ALA A 132 8.10 -3.93 13.88
C ALA A 132 7.07 -3.55 12.79
N VAL A 133 7.55 -3.09 11.62
CA VAL A 133 6.67 -2.75 10.49
C VAL A 133 5.92 -3.97 9.97
N TYR A 134 6.63 -5.10 9.75
CA TYR A 134 6.01 -6.33 9.24
C TYR A 134 5.03 -6.93 10.24
N ALA A 135 5.33 -6.86 11.54
CA ALA A 135 4.43 -7.31 12.59
C ALA A 135 3.14 -6.48 12.64
N ASP A 136 3.27 -5.16 12.52
CA ASP A 136 2.11 -4.28 12.48
C ASP A 136 1.29 -4.47 11.19
N ALA A 137 1.95 -4.66 10.05
CA ALA A 137 1.28 -4.99 8.78
C ALA A 137 0.50 -6.31 8.89
N ALA A 138 1.10 -7.37 9.44
CA ALA A 138 0.43 -8.64 9.67
C ALA A 138 -0.78 -8.48 10.60
N ARG A 139 -0.64 -7.70 11.69
CA ARG A 139 -1.74 -7.38 12.61
C ARG A 139 -2.89 -6.71 11.86
N ILE A 140 -2.61 -5.66 11.08
CA ILE A 140 -3.64 -4.93 10.32
C ILE A 140 -4.33 -5.85 9.31
N MET A 141 -3.58 -6.71 8.61
CA MET A 141 -4.15 -7.68 7.67
C MET A 141 -5.09 -8.67 8.35
N ILE A 142 -4.68 -9.23 9.49
CA ILE A 142 -5.52 -10.16 10.26
C ILE A 142 -6.75 -9.46 10.83
N GLU A 143 -6.61 -8.26 11.39
CA GLU A 143 -7.75 -7.48 11.88
C GLU A 143 -8.74 -7.14 10.75
N HIS A 144 -8.23 -6.80 9.57
CA HIS A 144 -9.05 -6.56 8.38
C HIS A 144 -9.78 -7.84 7.94
N ALA A 145 -9.08 -8.98 7.85
CA ALA A 145 -9.67 -10.26 7.51
C ALA A 145 -10.79 -10.64 8.49
N LEU A 146 -10.53 -10.58 9.80
CA LEU A 146 -11.50 -10.93 10.83
C LEU A 146 -12.70 -9.97 10.89
N SER A 147 -12.57 -8.75 10.39
CA SER A 147 -13.68 -7.79 10.27
C SER A 147 -14.62 -8.09 9.11
N ASN A 148 -14.18 -8.90 8.14
CA ASN A 148 -14.98 -9.30 6.99
C ASN A 148 -15.72 -10.61 7.30
N GLU A 149 -17.05 -10.60 7.10
CA GLU A 149 -17.90 -11.76 7.40
C GLU A 149 -17.66 -12.93 6.42
N ASP A 150 -17.24 -12.62 5.19
CA ASP A 150 -16.94 -13.62 4.15
C ASP A 150 -15.58 -14.33 4.38
N PHE A 151 -14.80 -13.88 5.37
CA PHE A 151 -13.52 -14.50 5.70
C PHE A 151 -13.72 -15.66 6.69
N ALA A 152 -13.63 -16.89 6.18
CA ALA A 152 -13.73 -18.12 6.95
C ALA A 152 -12.66 -19.11 6.49
N GLU A 153 -12.35 -20.13 7.31
CA GLU A 153 -11.35 -21.15 7.02
C GLU A 153 -11.71 -22.04 5.81
N ASP A 154 -12.99 -22.16 5.48
CA ASP A 154 -13.52 -22.91 4.35
C ASP A 154 -13.81 -22.06 3.11
N SER A 155 -13.46 -20.76 3.15
CA SER A 155 -13.64 -19.87 2.01
C SER A 155 -12.67 -20.24 0.88
N ASP A 156 -13.20 -20.32 -0.34
CA ASP A 156 -12.43 -20.61 -1.56
C ASP A 156 -12.10 -19.29 -2.27
N PHE A 157 -10.95 -18.73 -1.98
CA PHE A 157 -10.48 -17.50 -2.61
C PHE A 157 -9.61 -17.80 -3.85
N PRO A 158 -9.72 -17.01 -4.92
CA PRO A 158 -8.87 -17.15 -6.10
C PRO A 158 -7.37 -17.10 -5.74
N GLU A 159 -6.55 -17.90 -6.41
CA GLU A 159 -5.09 -17.88 -6.22
C GLU A 159 -4.52 -16.46 -6.47
N GLY A 160 -3.66 -15.98 -5.56
CA GLY A 160 -3.08 -14.63 -5.62
C GLY A 160 -4.03 -13.51 -5.22
N SER A 161 -5.25 -13.83 -4.75
CA SER A 161 -6.18 -12.86 -4.19
C SER A 161 -5.79 -12.39 -2.78
N LEU A 162 -6.35 -11.28 -2.37
CA LEU A 162 -6.19 -10.73 -1.02
C LEU A 162 -6.66 -11.73 0.04
N GLY A 163 -7.83 -12.37 -0.18
CA GLY A 163 -8.38 -13.38 0.72
C GLY A 163 -7.49 -14.59 0.86
N ALA A 164 -6.96 -15.14 -0.25
CA ALA A 164 -6.03 -16.27 -0.21
C ALA A 164 -4.73 -15.92 0.54
N THR A 165 -4.21 -14.70 0.35
CA THR A 165 -3.01 -14.22 1.06
C THR A 165 -3.28 -14.06 2.56
N MET A 166 -4.43 -13.50 2.93
CA MET A 166 -4.82 -13.34 4.34
C MET A 166 -5.11 -14.69 5.01
N LEU A 167 -5.70 -15.65 4.29
CA LEU A 167 -5.96 -16.98 4.80
C LEU A 167 -4.64 -17.74 5.07
N SER A 168 -3.70 -17.67 4.13
CA SER A 168 -2.36 -18.24 4.32
C SER A 168 -1.62 -17.60 5.51
N LEU A 169 -1.72 -16.29 5.69
CA LEU A 169 -1.15 -15.58 6.84
C LEU A 169 -1.84 -16.02 8.13
N PHE A 170 -3.17 -16.15 8.12
CA PHE A 170 -3.94 -16.61 9.28
C PHE A 170 -3.53 -17.99 9.72
N ASP A 171 -3.43 -18.94 8.79
CA ASP A 171 -3.01 -20.32 9.07
C ASP A 171 -1.59 -20.40 9.63
N GLN A 172 -0.69 -19.55 9.14
CA GLN A 172 0.67 -19.43 9.65
C GLN A 172 0.71 -18.90 11.09
N LEU A 173 -0.11 -17.90 11.42
CA LEU A 173 -0.10 -17.25 12.72
C LEU A 173 -0.93 -18.00 13.77
N PHE A 174 -1.99 -18.68 13.35
CA PHE A 174 -2.93 -19.40 14.22
C PHE A 174 -3.16 -20.84 13.76
N PRO A 175 -2.12 -21.67 13.71
CA PRO A 175 -2.22 -23.02 13.15
C PRO A 175 -3.25 -23.85 13.91
N GLY A 176 -4.24 -24.38 13.17
CA GLY A 176 -5.31 -25.23 13.71
C GLY A 176 -6.36 -24.52 14.57
N GLN A 177 -6.39 -23.18 14.57
CA GLN A 177 -7.42 -22.41 15.23
C GLN A 177 -8.47 -21.94 14.22
N SER A 178 -9.74 -21.91 14.62
CA SER A 178 -10.80 -21.44 13.73
C SER A 178 -10.86 -19.89 13.65
N THR A 179 -11.25 -19.36 12.50
CA THR A 179 -11.48 -17.93 12.33
C THR A 179 -12.54 -17.41 13.31
N THR A 180 -13.54 -18.24 13.60
CA THR A 180 -14.60 -17.91 14.55
C THR A 180 -14.08 -17.75 15.98
N ASP A 181 -13.20 -18.64 16.45
CA ASP A 181 -12.63 -18.58 17.79
C ASP A 181 -11.71 -17.37 17.95
N ILE A 182 -10.90 -17.07 16.94
CA ILE A 182 -10.00 -15.92 16.95
C ILE A 182 -10.80 -14.62 16.88
N ARG A 183 -11.86 -14.55 16.06
CA ARG A 183 -12.78 -13.40 16.00
C ARG A 183 -13.48 -13.16 17.34
N LEU A 184 -13.90 -14.23 18.01
CA LEU A 184 -14.49 -14.13 19.35
C LEU A 184 -13.47 -13.60 20.36
N ARG A 185 -12.24 -14.11 20.34
CA ARG A 185 -11.13 -13.66 21.19
C ARG A 185 -10.80 -12.19 20.98
N GLN A 186 -10.72 -11.75 19.71
CA GLN A 186 -10.52 -10.33 19.36
C GLN A 186 -11.60 -9.42 19.99
N ARG A 187 -12.87 -9.87 19.97
CA ARG A 187 -13.99 -9.07 20.54
C ARG A 187 -14.05 -9.10 22.05
N GLN A 188 -13.81 -10.26 22.67
CA GLN A 188 -13.96 -10.43 24.13
C GLN A 188 -12.72 -10.03 24.92
N SER A 189 -11.55 -10.19 24.34
CA SER A 189 -10.26 -10.00 25.02
C SER A 189 -9.22 -9.39 24.06
N PRO A 190 -9.42 -8.15 23.59
CA PRO A 190 -8.55 -7.54 22.56
C PRO A 190 -7.08 -7.44 23.00
N ALA A 191 -6.81 -7.25 24.28
CA ALA A 191 -5.44 -7.21 24.81
C ALA A 191 -4.75 -8.59 24.72
N LEU A 192 -5.49 -9.68 25.01
CA LEU A 192 -4.96 -11.04 24.85
C LEU A 192 -4.74 -11.37 23.38
N PHE A 193 -5.69 -11.03 22.51
CA PHE A 193 -5.55 -11.18 21.07
C PHE A 193 -4.30 -10.45 20.52
N ALA A 194 -4.05 -9.21 20.97
CA ALA A 194 -2.84 -8.49 20.59
C ALA A 194 -1.56 -9.18 21.05
N SER A 195 -1.57 -9.79 22.26
CA SER A 195 -0.43 -10.57 22.75
C SER A 195 -0.24 -11.88 21.99
N ASP A 196 -1.32 -12.56 21.61
CA ASP A 196 -1.28 -13.77 20.77
C ASP A 196 -0.68 -13.45 19.39
N LEU A 197 -1.12 -12.35 18.76
CA LEU A 197 -0.55 -11.88 17.50
C LEU A 197 0.94 -11.56 17.62
N GLN A 198 1.33 -10.82 18.67
CA GLN A 198 2.73 -10.48 18.92
C GLN A 198 3.60 -11.75 19.06
N ALA A 199 3.10 -12.74 19.78
CA ALA A 199 3.80 -14.02 19.95
C ALA A 199 3.89 -14.79 18.63
N ALA A 200 2.81 -14.81 17.83
CA ALA A 200 2.76 -15.52 16.55
C ALA A 200 3.68 -14.92 15.49
N VAL A 201 3.77 -13.60 15.42
CA VAL A 201 4.64 -12.87 14.47
C VAL A 201 6.12 -12.93 14.88
N LYS A 202 6.42 -13.40 16.11
CA LYS A 202 7.79 -13.55 16.63
C LYS A 202 8.63 -12.27 16.53
N ILE A 203 8.02 -11.15 16.94
CA ILE A 203 8.73 -9.87 16.99
C ILE A 203 9.97 -10.03 17.87
N PHE A 204 11.14 -9.66 17.35
CA PHE A 204 12.45 -9.76 18.01
C PHE A 204 13.05 -11.16 18.15
N GLU A 205 12.49 -12.23 17.59
CA GLU A 205 13.24 -13.47 17.42
C GLU A 205 14.32 -13.26 16.35
N VAL A 206 15.56 -13.18 16.77
CA VAL A 206 16.72 -13.11 15.87
C VAL A 206 17.08 -14.55 15.49
N SER A 207 16.82 -14.91 14.23
CA SER A 207 17.31 -16.15 13.62
C SER A 207 18.78 -16.01 13.26
#